data_78dc53a8d7f379ffba247329380f4aec
#
_entry.id   78dc53a8d7f379ffba247329380f4aec
#
_cell.length_a   1.000
_cell.length_b   1.000
_cell.length_c   1.000
_cell.angle_alpha   90.00
_cell.angle_beta   90.00
_cell.angle_gamma   90.00
#
_symmetry.space_group_name_H-M   'P 1'
#
loop_
_entity.id
_entity.type
_entity.pdbx_description
1 polymer ?
#
loop_
_entity_poly.entity_id
_entity_poly.type
_entity_poly.pdbx_seq_one_letter_code
_entity_poly.pdbx_strand_id
1 'polypeptide(L)'
;MTRRPDQIDWSALSHAYSSAEDVPEAIEALADPERVGSAVEFFHDALLHQQSIYSATGPAVVAAARVLVEGRCADPEDAGEMLLYFAQLTDHWRGLARDDPGAAAHHPEVAQVSACRAALDEIADILLPVVAGAGAAARTAAAIQAYRSAPDARAVAALAARIGS
;
A
#
# COMPACT_ATOMS: atom_id res chain seq x y z
N MET A 1 -11.70 1.16 13.77
CA MET A 1 -12.81 1.78 13.00
C MET A 1 -12.17 2.62 11.92
N THR A 2 -12.25 2.18 10.70
CA THR A 2 -11.50 2.71 9.55
C THR A 2 -12.10 4.03 9.08
N ARG A 3 -11.31 5.08 8.99
CA ARG A 3 -11.74 6.36 8.41
C ARG A 3 -11.94 6.19 6.91
N ARG A 4 -13.01 6.77 6.37
CA ARG A 4 -13.17 6.90 4.90
C ARG A 4 -12.23 7.97 4.39
N PRO A 5 -11.85 7.96 3.08
CA PRO A 5 -10.98 9.00 2.52
C PRO A 5 -11.45 10.43 2.76
N ASP A 6 -12.77 10.65 2.76
CA ASP A 6 -13.42 11.92 3.06
C ASP A 6 -13.33 12.38 4.53
N GLN A 7 -12.90 11.50 5.43
CA GLN A 7 -12.71 11.75 6.87
C GLN A 7 -11.24 11.96 7.26
N ILE A 8 -10.34 11.92 6.28
CA ILE A 8 -8.90 12.11 6.49
C ILE A 8 -8.56 13.57 6.22
N ASP A 9 -7.87 14.20 7.16
CA ASP A 9 -7.28 15.53 6.93
C ASP A 9 -5.97 15.38 6.15
N TRP A 10 -6.09 15.37 4.83
CA TRP A 10 -4.95 15.23 3.93
C TRP A 10 -3.98 16.40 3.98
N SER A 11 -4.45 17.58 4.39
CA SER A 11 -3.58 18.76 4.55
C SER A 11 -2.59 18.62 5.72
N ALA A 12 -2.92 17.78 6.70
CA ALA A 12 -2.04 17.46 7.83
C ALA A 12 -1.04 16.33 7.54
N LEU A 13 -1.14 15.69 6.36
CA LEU A 13 -0.27 14.61 5.92
C LEU A 13 0.69 15.09 4.81
N SER A 14 1.75 14.33 4.58
CA SER A 14 2.76 14.65 3.56
C SER A 14 3.13 13.44 2.71
N HIS A 15 3.55 13.70 1.49
CA HIS A 15 4.24 12.80 0.58
C HIS A 15 5.58 13.41 0.13
N ALA A 16 6.25 12.82 -0.87
CA ALA A 16 7.61 13.19 -1.29
C ALA A 16 7.78 14.68 -1.65
N TYR A 17 6.74 15.34 -2.13
CA TYR A 17 6.85 16.68 -2.73
C TYR A 17 6.19 17.79 -1.91
N SER A 18 5.11 17.49 -1.14
CA SER A 18 4.36 18.51 -0.38
C SER A 18 3.34 17.90 0.60
N SER A 19 2.33 18.71 0.99
CA SER A 19 1.12 18.21 1.64
C SER A 19 0.35 17.27 0.72
N ALA A 20 -0.40 16.33 1.30
CA ALA A 20 -1.07 15.27 0.57
C ALA A 20 -2.49 15.66 0.10
N GLU A 21 -2.76 16.94 -0.15
CA GLU A 21 -4.08 17.45 -0.57
C GLU A 21 -4.53 16.96 -1.95
N ASP A 22 -3.60 16.49 -2.78
CA ASP A 22 -3.81 15.92 -4.11
C ASP A 22 -4.10 14.41 -4.09
N VAL A 23 -3.83 13.72 -2.97
CA VAL A 23 -4.05 12.27 -2.82
C VAL A 23 -5.52 11.84 -3.07
N PRO A 24 -6.57 12.58 -2.60
CA PRO A 24 -7.95 12.23 -2.91
C PRO A 24 -8.24 12.17 -4.41
N GLU A 25 -7.71 13.09 -5.21
CA GLU A 25 -7.89 13.08 -6.66
C GLU A 25 -7.25 11.84 -7.31
N ALA A 26 -6.06 11.45 -6.85
CA ALA A 26 -5.39 10.24 -7.33
C ALA A 26 -6.17 8.97 -6.96
N ILE A 27 -6.78 8.91 -5.77
CA ILE A 27 -7.64 7.80 -5.36
C ILE A 27 -8.88 7.70 -6.27
N GLU A 28 -9.54 8.82 -6.57
CA GLU A 28 -10.70 8.85 -7.48
C GLU A 28 -10.30 8.43 -8.91
N ALA A 29 -9.14 8.85 -9.38
CA ALA A 29 -8.62 8.51 -10.70
C ALA A 29 -8.34 7.02 -10.90
N LEU A 30 -8.15 6.22 -9.83
CA LEU A 30 -8.04 4.76 -9.93
C LEU A 30 -9.28 4.09 -10.55
N ALA A 31 -10.45 4.73 -10.48
CA ALA A 31 -11.70 4.22 -11.05
C ALA A 31 -11.94 4.69 -12.50
N ASP A 32 -11.08 5.52 -13.06
CA ASP A 32 -11.21 6.10 -14.38
C ASP A 32 -10.25 5.41 -15.36
N PRO A 33 -10.76 4.74 -16.43
CA PRO A 33 -9.89 4.04 -17.40
C PRO A 33 -8.89 4.94 -18.12
N GLU A 34 -9.16 6.24 -18.24
CA GLU A 34 -8.24 7.19 -18.91
C GLU A 34 -7.19 7.75 -17.94
N ARG A 35 -7.41 7.63 -16.63
CA ARG A 35 -6.59 8.27 -15.59
C ARG A 35 -5.90 7.25 -14.65
N VAL A 36 -6.29 5.98 -14.68
CA VAL A 36 -5.75 4.96 -13.75
C VAL A 36 -4.24 4.82 -13.84
N GLY A 37 -3.65 4.84 -15.03
CA GLY A 37 -2.19 4.80 -15.21
C GLY A 37 -1.48 5.95 -14.50
N SER A 38 -1.95 7.19 -14.72
CA SER A 38 -1.40 8.37 -14.03
C SER A 38 -1.63 8.33 -12.52
N ALA A 39 -2.73 7.73 -12.06
CA ALA A 39 -2.97 7.55 -10.63
C ALA A 39 -1.97 6.57 -10.01
N VAL A 40 -1.71 5.43 -10.64
CA VAL A 40 -0.70 4.46 -10.17
C VAL A 40 0.70 5.06 -10.19
N GLU A 41 1.07 5.81 -11.25
CA GLU A 41 2.32 6.58 -11.29
C GLU A 41 2.43 7.55 -10.12
N PHE A 42 1.37 8.29 -9.81
CA PHE A 42 1.35 9.21 -8.67
C PHE A 42 1.63 8.47 -7.35
N PHE A 43 1.03 7.29 -7.12
CA PHE A 43 1.32 6.49 -5.93
C PHE A 43 2.79 6.10 -5.85
N HIS A 44 3.41 5.69 -6.96
CA HIS A 44 4.83 5.34 -6.99
C HIS A 44 5.72 6.57 -6.79
N ASP A 45 5.41 7.69 -7.45
CA ASP A 45 6.26 8.86 -7.44
C ASP A 45 6.12 9.72 -6.19
N ALA A 46 4.94 9.82 -5.61
CA ALA A 46 4.69 10.70 -4.48
C ALA A 46 4.64 9.95 -3.13
N LEU A 47 4.03 8.78 -3.08
CA LEU A 47 3.75 8.07 -1.84
C LEU A 47 4.74 6.94 -1.52
N LEU A 48 5.45 6.42 -2.55
CA LEU A 48 6.42 5.32 -2.44
C LEU A 48 7.77 5.71 -3.06
N HIS A 49 8.00 7.03 -3.18
CA HIS A 49 9.14 7.63 -3.88
C HIS A 49 10.47 7.11 -3.35
N GLN A 50 11.33 6.64 -4.28
CA GLN A 50 12.70 6.16 -3.96
C GLN A 50 12.76 5.19 -2.78
N GLN A 51 11.77 4.31 -2.67
CA GLN A 51 11.62 3.33 -1.59
C GLN A 51 11.33 3.96 -0.21
N SER A 52 10.92 5.21 -0.16
CA SER A 52 10.50 5.89 1.07
C SER A 52 9.01 5.68 1.35
N ILE A 53 8.62 5.87 2.61
CA ILE A 53 7.23 5.88 3.09
C ILE A 53 6.99 7.17 3.87
N TYR A 54 5.82 7.75 3.69
CA TYR A 54 5.44 9.06 4.22
C TYR A 54 4.18 8.94 5.10
N SER A 55 3.81 10.02 5.78
CA SER A 55 2.60 10.01 6.63
C SER A 55 1.31 9.78 5.84
N ALA A 56 1.25 10.17 4.56
CA ALA A 56 0.13 9.93 3.68
C ALA A 56 0.09 8.50 3.09
N THR A 57 1.22 7.78 3.07
CA THR A 57 1.33 6.47 2.39
C THR A 57 0.30 5.47 2.91
N GLY A 58 0.27 5.23 4.22
CA GLY A 58 -0.66 4.26 4.82
C GLY A 58 -2.13 4.55 4.50
N PRO A 59 -2.65 5.75 4.82
CA PRO A 59 -4.03 6.13 4.50
C PRO A 59 -4.38 6.02 3.01
N ALA A 60 -3.47 6.41 2.11
CA ALA A 60 -3.69 6.38 0.67
C ALA A 60 -3.83 4.95 0.12
N VAL A 61 -2.92 4.04 0.52
CA VAL A 61 -2.97 2.64 0.04
C VAL A 61 -4.17 1.88 0.62
N VAL A 62 -4.64 2.21 1.82
CA VAL A 62 -5.89 1.68 2.37
C VAL A 62 -7.09 2.11 1.52
N ALA A 63 -7.13 3.38 1.11
CA ALA A 63 -8.18 3.88 0.22
C ALA A 63 -8.14 3.20 -1.16
N ALA A 64 -6.96 3.02 -1.74
CA ALA A 64 -6.77 2.29 -3.01
C ALA A 64 -7.24 0.83 -2.92
N ALA A 65 -6.94 0.13 -1.81
CA ALA A 65 -7.42 -1.24 -1.59
C ALA A 65 -8.95 -1.33 -1.54
N ARG A 66 -9.65 -0.28 -1.06
CA ARG A 66 -11.10 -0.21 -1.09
C ARG A 66 -11.63 -0.08 -2.51
N VAL A 67 -11.03 0.78 -3.34
CA VAL A 67 -11.39 0.92 -4.76
C VAL A 67 -11.24 -0.43 -5.47
N LEU A 68 -10.16 -1.18 -5.16
CA LEU A 68 -9.90 -2.49 -5.73
C LEU A 68 -10.95 -3.54 -5.31
N VAL A 69 -11.24 -3.66 -4.01
CA VAL A 69 -12.17 -4.69 -3.50
C VAL A 69 -13.62 -4.42 -3.90
N GLU A 70 -13.99 -3.16 -4.09
CA GLU A 70 -15.31 -2.74 -4.58
C GLU A 70 -15.50 -2.99 -6.08
N GLY A 71 -14.46 -3.48 -6.77
CA GLY A 71 -14.49 -3.74 -8.22
C GLY A 71 -14.58 -2.46 -9.07
N ARG A 72 -14.20 -1.33 -8.51
CA ARG A 72 -14.25 -0.01 -9.18
C ARG A 72 -12.93 0.37 -9.85
N CYS A 73 -11.83 -0.32 -9.51
CA CYS A 73 -10.53 -0.02 -10.10
C CYS A 73 -10.53 -0.35 -11.59
N ALA A 74 -10.14 0.61 -12.42
CA ALA A 74 -10.11 0.46 -13.88
C ALA A 74 -8.95 -0.44 -14.34
N ASP A 75 -7.83 -0.46 -13.61
CA ASP A 75 -6.74 -1.40 -13.79
C ASP A 75 -6.40 -2.10 -12.45
N PRO A 76 -7.06 -3.22 -12.16
CA PRO A 76 -6.85 -3.95 -10.91
C PRO A 76 -5.49 -4.69 -10.86
N GLU A 77 -4.81 -4.89 -12.00
CA GLU A 77 -3.49 -5.53 -12.05
C GLU A 77 -2.43 -4.55 -11.53
N ASP A 78 -2.32 -3.37 -12.15
CA ASP A 78 -1.35 -2.35 -11.76
C ASP A 78 -1.59 -1.85 -10.33
N ALA A 79 -2.85 -1.62 -9.95
CA ALA A 79 -3.18 -1.27 -8.57
C ALA A 79 -2.81 -2.37 -7.58
N GLY A 80 -2.96 -3.62 -7.95
CA GLY A 80 -2.54 -4.77 -7.15
C GLY A 80 -1.03 -4.82 -6.96
N GLU A 81 -0.25 -4.61 -8.01
CA GLU A 81 1.22 -4.54 -7.95
C GLU A 81 1.71 -3.40 -7.06
N MET A 82 1.09 -2.23 -7.16
CA MET A 82 1.36 -1.09 -6.29
C MET A 82 1.14 -1.42 -4.81
N LEU A 83 0.04 -2.09 -4.46
CA LEU A 83 -0.21 -2.53 -3.08
C LEU A 83 0.81 -3.56 -2.59
N LEU A 84 1.28 -4.47 -3.46
CA LEU A 84 2.34 -5.42 -3.13
C LEU A 84 3.68 -4.72 -2.91
N TYR A 85 4.00 -3.73 -3.73
CA TYR A 85 5.20 -2.92 -3.55
C TYR A 85 5.19 -2.18 -2.20
N PHE A 86 4.06 -1.60 -1.81
CA PHE A 86 3.88 -1.01 -0.48
C PHE A 86 4.14 -2.04 0.64
N ALA A 87 3.62 -3.27 0.51
CA ALA A 87 3.83 -4.31 1.50
C ALA A 87 5.32 -4.68 1.63
N GLN A 88 6.05 -4.77 0.51
CA GLN A 88 7.49 -5.01 0.47
C GLN A 88 8.28 -3.89 1.15
N LEU A 89 7.96 -2.64 0.85
CA LEU A 89 8.62 -1.49 1.49
C LEU A 89 8.36 -1.44 2.99
N THR A 90 7.13 -1.70 3.43
CA THR A 90 6.78 -1.75 4.85
C THR A 90 7.59 -2.81 5.58
N ASP A 91 7.77 -3.99 4.96
CA ASP A 91 8.57 -5.08 5.55
C ASP A 91 10.08 -4.76 5.55
N HIS A 92 10.59 -4.12 4.50
CA HIS A 92 11.97 -3.65 4.42
C HIS A 92 12.30 -2.68 5.57
N TRP A 93 11.50 -1.62 5.74
CA TRP A 93 11.71 -0.63 6.79
C TRP A 93 11.52 -1.20 8.20
N ARG A 94 10.57 -2.14 8.36
CA ARG A 94 10.41 -2.88 9.61
C ARG A 94 11.64 -3.71 9.95
N GLY A 95 12.22 -4.38 8.96
CA GLY A 95 13.46 -5.14 9.11
C GLY A 95 14.60 -4.26 9.56
N LEU A 96 14.82 -3.12 8.89
CA LEU A 96 15.85 -2.16 9.26
C LEU A 96 15.67 -1.62 10.69
N ALA A 97 14.44 -1.22 11.04
CA ALA A 97 14.14 -0.72 12.40
C ALA A 97 14.38 -1.76 13.50
N ARG A 98 14.19 -3.05 13.20
CA ARG A 98 14.49 -4.16 14.13
C ARG A 98 15.98 -4.43 14.27
N ASP A 99 16.71 -4.42 13.16
CA ASP A 99 18.10 -4.86 13.08
C ASP A 99 19.08 -3.73 13.44
N ASP A 100 18.66 -2.46 13.28
CA ASP A 100 19.41 -1.27 13.69
C ASP A 100 18.57 -0.36 14.62
N PRO A 101 18.76 -0.43 15.94
CA PRO A 101 18.07 0.46 16.88
C PRO A 101 18.38 1.96 16.67
N GLY A 102 19.47 2.29 15.98
CA GLY A 102 19.84 3.67 15.64
C GLY A 102 19.22 4.18 14.34
N ALA A 103 18.56 3.32 13.57
CA ALA A 103 18.03 3.65 12.24
C ALA A 103 17.13 4.89 12.22
N ALA A 104 16.32 5.10 13.26
CA ALA A 104 15.43 6.26 13.36
C ALA A 104 16.15 7.62 13.36
N ALA A 105 17.44 7.67 13.72
CA ALA A 105 18.23 8.89 13.68
C ALA A 105 18.66 9.30 12.26
N HIS A 106 18.64 8.36 11.31
CA HIS A 106 19.13 8.56 9.95
C HIS A 106 18.07 8.31 8.88
N HIS A 107 16.95 7.66 9.25
CA HIS A 107 15.88 7.25 8.34
C HIS A 107 14.52 7.70 8.89
N PRO A 108 13.96 8.82 8.41
CA PRO A 108 12.65 9.32 8.84
C PRO A 108 11.51 8.33 8.55
N GLU A 109 11.68 7.44 7.58
CA GLU A 109 10.75 6.37 7.24
C GLU A 109 10.46 5.43 8.42
N VAL A 110 11.46 5.22 9.29
CA VAL A 110 11.30 4.36 10.48
C VAL A 110 10.17 4.85 11.38
N ALA A 111 9.93 6.16 11.46
CA ALA A 111 8.80 6.73 12.21
C ALA A 111 7.44 6.34 11.61
N GLN A 112 7.38 6.03 10.31
CA GLN A 112 6.13 5.67 9.61
C GLN A 112 5.85 4.16 9.63
N VAL A 113 6.81 3.32 10.00
CA VAL A 113 6.69 1.85 9.95
C VAL A 113 5.47 1.33 10.70
N SER A 114 5.22 1.85 11.90
CA SER A 114 4.07 1.41 12.71
C SER A 114 2.73 1.72 12.04
N ALA A 115 2.60 2.92 11.47
CA ALA A 115 1.39 3.34 10.76
C ALA A 115 1.20 2.55 9.46
N CYS A 116 2.28 2.33 8.70
CA CYS A 116 2.23 1.52 7.47
C CYS A 116 1.94 0.04 7.77
N ARG A 117 2.44 -0.49 8.89
CA ARG A 117 2.09 -1.85 9.33
C ARG A 117 0.60 -1.96 9.68
N ALA A 118 0.06 -1.02 10.41
CA ALA A 118 -1.37 -0.97 10.71
C ALA A 118 -2.22 -0.84 9.43
N ALA A 119 -1.76 -0.05 8.44
CA ALA A 119 -2.39 0.03 7.13
C ALA A 119 -2.35 -1.31 6.38
N LEU A 120 -1.23 -2.05 6.43
CA LEU A 120 -1.12 -3.37 5.82
C LEU A 120 -2.10 -4.38 6.45
N ASP A 121 -2.23 -4.37 7.78
CA ASP A 121 -3.20 -5.21 8.48
C ASP A 121 -4.64 -4.88 8.08
N GLU A 122 -4.95 -3.58 7.93
CA GLU A 122 -6.26 -3.13 7.46
C GLU A 122 -6.51 -3.52 5.99
N ILE A 123 -5.54 -3.37 5.09
CA ILE A 123 -5.64 -3.82 3.69
C ILE A 123 -5.92 -5.32 3.65
N ALA A 124 -5.24 -6.11 4.46
CA ALA A 124 -5.47 -7.55 4.54
C ALA A 124 -6.92 -7.89 4.96
N ASP A 125 -7.48 -7.15 5.91
CA ASP A 125 -8.88 -7.33 6.33
C ASP A 125 -9.87 -6.87 5.23
N ILE A 126 -9.60 -5.76 4.55
CA ILE A 126 -10.42 -5.23 3.43
C ILE A 126 -10.46 -6.26 2.28
N LEU A 127 -9.33 -6.84 1.91
CA LEU A 127 -9.19 -7.77 0.78
C LEU A 127 -9.62 -9.21 1.12
N LEU A 128 -9.86 -9.54 2.40
CA LEU A 128 -10.20 -10.89 2.83
C LEU A 128 -11.39 -11.51 2.06
N PRO A 129 -12.48 -10.77 1.75
CA PRO A 129 -13.62 -11.33 1.03
C PRO A 129 -13.30 -11.84 -0.39
N VAL A 130 -12.25 -11.32 -1.03
CA VAL A 130 -11.90 -11.67 -2.42
C VAL A 130 -10.78 -12.69 -2.55
N VAL A 131 -10.14 -13.10 -1.43
CA VAL A 131 -9.00 -14.06 -1.41
C VAL A 131 -9.34 -15.39 -2.11
N ALA A 132 -10.56 -15.88 -1.96
CA ALA A 132 -11.01 -17.14 -2.56
C ALA A 132 -11.49 -17.01 -4.00
N GLY A 133 -11.49 -15.78 -4.55
CA GLY A 133 -11.94 -15.49 -5.90
C GLY A 133 -10.86 -15.78 -6.95
N ALA A 134 -11.04 -15.14 -8.12
CA ALA A 134 -10.11 -15.19 -9.23
C ALA A 134 -9.75 -13.78 -9.72
N GLY A 135 -8.69 -13.67 -10.53
CA GLY A 135 -8.24 -12.40 -11.09
C GLY A 135 -7.26 -11.64 -10.20
N ALA A 136 -6.93 -10.41 -10.60
CA ALA A 136 -5.90 -9.59 -9.99
C ALA A 136 -6.17 -9.31 -8.50
N ALA A 137 -7.39 -8.88 -8.15
CA ALA A 137 -7.76 -8.58 -6.78
C ALA A 137 -7.58 -9.79 -5.83
N ALA A 138 -7.91 -11.01 -6.30
CA ALA A 138 -7.72 -12.23 -5.51
C ALA A 138 -6.23 -12.58 -5.34
N ARG A 139 -5.41 -12.44 -6.38
CA ARG A 139 -3.95 -12.64 -6.29
C ARG A 139 -3.31 -11.65 -5.33
N THR A 140 -3.65 -10.37 -5.45
CA THR A 140 -3.20 -9.32 -4.52
C THR A 140 -3.62 -9.63 -3.09
N ALA A 141 -4.87 -9.99 -2.87
CA ALA A 141 -5.39 -10.35 -1.55
C ALA A 141 -4.62 -11.52 -0.93
N ALA A 142 -4.37 -12.59 -1.69
CA ALA A 142 -3.61 -13.76 -1.21
C ALA A 142 -2.17 -13.39 -0.84
N ALA A 143 -1.51 -12.56 -1.65
CA ALA A 143 -0.15 -12.10 -1.38
C ALA A 143 -0.08 -11.17 -0.16
N ILE A 144 -1.02 -10.25 0.00
CA ILE A 144 -1.10 -9.36 1.18
C ILE A 144 -1.34 -10.18 2.46
N GLN A 145 -2.19 -11.21 2.45
CA GLN A 145 -2.37 -12.12 3.58
C GLN A 145 -1.07 -12.86 3.94
N ALA A 146 -0.27 -13.22 2.94
CA ALA A 146 1.04 -13.82 3.16
C ALA A 146 2.01 -12.84 3.86
N TYR A 147 2.07 -11.57 3.43
CA TYR A 147 2.86 -10.53 4.10
C TYR A 147 2.43 -10.29 5.54
N ARG A 148 1.12 -10.31 5.81
CA ARG A 148 0.57 -10.19 7.16
C ARG A 148 1.04 -11.35 8.06
N SER A 149 1.05 -12.57 7.53
CA SER A 149 1.29 -13.81 8.29
C SER A 149 2.76 -14.19 8.40
N ALA A 150 3.61 -13.72 7.49
CA ALA A 150 5.01 -14.10 7.43
C ALA A 150 5.88 -13.17 8.29
N PRO A 151 6.69 -13.71 9.19
CA PRO A 151 7.71 -12.95 9.90
C PRO A 151 8.94 -12.63 9.02
N ASP A 152 9.05 -13.20 7.80
CA ASP A 152 10.25 -13.14 6.96
C ASP A 152 9.87 -12.90 5.48
N ALA A 153 10.44 -11.83 4.89
CA ALA A 153 10.24 -11.45 3.49
C ALA A 153 10.61 -12.55 2.46
N ARG A 154 11.52 -13.47 2.82
CA ARG A 154 11.89 -14.62 1.95
C ARG A 154 10.74 -15.60 1.75
N ALA A 155 9.93 -15.84 2.79
CA ALA A 155 8.77 -16.71 2.70
C ALA A 155 7.70 -16.13 1.78
N VAL A 156 7.56 -14.80 1.76
CA VAL A 156 6.62 -14.07 0.92
C VAL A 156 7.05 -14.07 -0.54
N ALA A 157 8.32 -13.82 -0.84
CA ALA A 157 8.84 -13.87 -2.20
C ALA A 157 8.66 -15.26 -2.83
N ALA A 158 8.86 -16.33 -2.05
CA ALA A 158 8.61 -17.70 -2.49
C ALA A 158 7.12 -17.98 -2.77
N LEU A 159 6.21 -17.35 -2.00
CA LEU A 159 4.76 -17.49 -2.22
C LEU A 159 4.28 -16.69 -3.41
N ALA A 160 4.76 -15.45 -3.58
CA ALA A 160 4.45 -14.62 -4.74
C ALA A 160 4.87 -15.28 -6.07
N ALA A 161 6.06 -15.92 -6.11
CA ALA A 161 6.53 -16.68 -7.26
C ALA A 161 5.63 -17.90 -7.59
N ARG A 162 4.91 -18.46 -6.61
CA ARG A 162 3.98 -19.59 -6.80
C ARG A 162 2.59 -19.15 -7.26
N ILE A 163 2.20 -17.91 -7.01
CA ILE A 163 0.89 -17.36 -7.40
C ILE A 163 0.94 -16.80 -8.82
N GLY A 164 2.14 -16.37 -9.29
CA GLY A 164 2.37 -15.86 -10.65
C GLY A 164 2.70 -16.91 -11.71
N SER A 165 2.67 -18.19 -11.32
CA SER A 165 2.81 -19.36 -12.23
C SER A 165 1.47 -20.11 -12.39
#